data_a1af9b3f9eb39cd61367bc0cc1d270d2
#
_entry.id   a1af9b3f9eb39cd61367bc0cc1d270d2
#
_cell.length_a   1.000
_cell.length_b   1.000
_cell.length_c   1.000
_cell.angle_alpha   90.00
_cell.angle_beta   90.00
_cell.angle_gamma   90.00
#
_symmetry.space_group_name_H-M   'P 1'
#
loop_
_entity.id
_entity.type
_entity.pdbx_description
1 polymer ?
#
loop_
_entity_poly.entity_id
_entity_poly.type
_entity_poly.pdbx_seq_one_letter_code
_entity_poly.pdbx_strand_id
1 'polypeptide(L)'
;MSSAAKRRLQAVSQQLADDVGTFENIPRIREVAPDSVGPRVQGKVVIVTGANSPIGIGRASAHQFARNGAKAVFLCDFSDSFLAVHKREFESLYPGVDIHTRQFDAGNEEKVKAVVDEALEKYGRLDIMFANAGIVGQHKLFTEITGEEFMQVMDTNAKGPFLAAKYAAPAMQRTSASKPYPSGSIIMTASVAGLRSNAGSTDYSASKAAVVSLAQTCAYQLTGTGVRINAICPGLIATGMTKRVYDMAEVRGTQHKIGQLNPLQRGAIPDEVARVALFLGSDESSYVNGQAWAVCGGLSAGHPYVPNRMS
;
A
#
# COMPACT_ATOMS: atom_id res chain seq x y z
N MET A 1 -1.77 23.91 16.33
CA MET A 1 -2.52 22.74 15.83
C MET A 1 -3.96 22.83 16.29
N SER A 2 -4.94 22.54 15.41
CA SER A 2 -6.35 22.41 15.83
C SER A 2 -6.54 21.24 16.80
N SER A 3 -7.60 21.27 17.61
CA SER A 3 -7.91 20.18 18.56
C SER A 3 -8.10 18.82 17.83
N ALA A 4 -8.59 18.84 16.59
CA ALA A 4 -8.76 17.67 15.75
C ALA A 4 -7.41 17.08 15.30
N ALA A 5 -6.44 17.91 14.90
CA ALA A 5 -5.11 17.47 14.51
C ALA A 5 -4.34 16.85 15.70
N LYS A 6 -4.49 17.44 16.91
CA LYS A 6 -3.91 16.88 18.14
C LYS A 6 -4.49 15.51 18.46
N ARG A 7 -5.82 15.34 18.38
CA ARG A 7 -6.49 14.03 18.64
C ARG A 7 -6.05 12.96 17.65
N ARG A 8 -5.91 13.29 16.36
CA ARG A 8 -5.45 12.32 15.37
C ARG A 8 -3.97 11.98 15.52
N LEU A 9 -3.12 12.93 15.88
CA LEU A 9 -1.73 12.65 16.20
C LEU A 9 -1.61 11.74 17.43
N GLN A 10 -2.42 11.97 18.45
CA GLN A 10 -2.48 11.10 19.63
C GLN A 10 -2.97 9.69 19.27
N ALA A 11 -3.96 9.57 18.36
CA ALA A 11 -4.41 8.27 17.85
C ALA A 11 -3.32 7.52 17.09
N VAL A 12 -2.49 8.23 16.30
CA VAL A 12 -1.33 7.66 15.60
C VAL A 12 -0.27 7.19 16.61
N SER A 13 0.05 8.02 17.61
CA SER A 13 1.00 7.63 18.67
C SER A 13 0.51 6.39 19.43
N GLN A 14 -0.76 6.31 19.76
CA GLN A 14 -1.36 5.15 20.39
C GLN A 14 -1.27 3.91 19.48
N GLN A 15 -1.53 4.04 18.17
CA GLN A 15 -1.41 2.91 17.24
C GLN A 15 0.02 2.34 17.21
N LEU A 16 1.03 3.17 17.40
CA LEU A 16 2.44 2.74 17.46
C LEU A 16 2.84 2.20 18.84
N ALA A 17 2.13 2.62 19.90
CA ALA A 17 2.43 2.25 21.29
C ALA A 17 1.60 1.06 21.82
N ASP A 18 0.44 0.79 21.20
CA ASP A 18 -0.45 -0.29 21.64
C ASP A 18 0.12 -1.66 21.24
N ASP A 19 0.83 -2.30 22.15
CA ASP A 19 1.21 -3.72 22.08
C ASP A 19 0.03 -4.68 22.35
N VAL A 20 -1.15 -4.13 22.66
CA VAL A 20 -2.34 -4.93 22.98
C VAL A 20 -3.13 -5.19 21.71
N GLY A 21 -2.72 -6.18 20.98
CA GLY A 21 -3.46 -6.70 19.81
C GLY A 21 -4.65 -7.57 20.24
N THR A 22 -5.60 -7.75 19.34
CA THR A 22 -6.72 -8.67 19.49
C THR A 22 -6.34 -10.12 19.18
N PHE A 23 -5.25 -10.34 18.46
CA PHE A 23 -4.73 -11.66 18.09
C PHE A 23 -3.21 -11.69 18.30
N GLU A 24 -2.73 -12.36 19.32
CA GLU A 24 -1.32 -12.65 19.56
C GLU A 24 -0.41 -11.40 19.40
N ASN A 25 -0.80 -10.30 20.03
CA ASN A 25 -0.10 -8.99 19.97
C ASN A 25 -0.12 -8.28 18.62
N ILE A 26 -1.01 -8.66 17.72
CA ILE A 26 -1.25 -7.87 16.51
C ILE A 26 -2.18 -6.69 16.82
N PRO A 27 -1.75 -5.44 16.60
CA PRO A 27 -2.60 -4.29 16.83
C PRO A 27 -3.76 -4.24 15.83
N ARG A 28 -4.90 -3.76 16.28
CA ARG A 28 -6.04 -3.51 15.38
C ARG A 28 -5.68 -2.45 14.34
N ILE A 29 -6.13 -2.66 13.11
CA ILE A 29 -6.12 -1.59 12.12
C ILE A 29 -7.16 -0.54 12.54
N ARG A 30 -6.68 0.66 12.87
CA ARG A 30 -7.56 1.78 13.23
C ARG A 30 -8.21 2.38 12.00
N GLU A 31 -9.46 2.69 12.11
CA GLU A 31 -10.25 3.28 11.03
C GLU A 31 -10.47 4.78 11.29
N VAL A 32 -10.49 5.57 10.22
CA VAL A 32 -10.67 7.04 10.28
C VAL A 32 -12.13 7.45 10.09
N ALA A 33 -12.97 6.55 9.57
CA ALA A 33 -14.38 6.79 9.30
C ALA A 33 -15.15 5.47 9.30
N PRO A 34 -16.46 5.47 9.53
CA PRO A 34 -17.32 4.31 9.33
C PRO A 34 -17.21 3.78 7.91
N ASP A 35 -17.57 2.50 7.72
CA ASP A 35 -17.62 1.90 6.39
C ASP A 35 -18.73 2.55 5.54
N SER A 36 -18.50 2.59 4.23
CA SER A 36 -19.53 2.94 3.27
C SER A 36 -20.62 1.84 3.22
N VAL A 37 -21.79 2.20 2.75
CA VAL A 37 -22.90 1.26 2.61
C VAL A 37 -22.59 0.25 1.48
N GLY A 38 -22.60 -1.04 1.82
CA GLY A 38 -22.47 -2.15 0.89
C GLY A 38 -21.04 -2.54 0.51
N PRO A 39 -20.87 -3.73 -0.03
CA PRO A 39 -19.57 -4.28 -0.42
C PRO A 39 -19.10 -3.68 -1.74
N ARG A 40 -17.88 -3.12 -1.75
CA ARG A 40 -17.33 -2.41 -2.93
C ARG A 40 -16.52 -3.30 -3.88
N VAL A 41 -16.09 -4.47 -3.41
CA VAL A 41 -15.27 -5.43 -4.17
C VAL A 41 -15.85 -6.84 -4.11
N GLN A 42 -17.19 -6.94 -4.12
CA GLN A 42 -17.93 -8.19 -4.00
C GLN A 42 -17.46 -9.25 -5.01
N GLY A 43 -17.06 -10.42 -4.50
CA GLY A 43 -16.66 -11.56 -5.31
C GLY A 43 -15.30 -11.42 -6.02
N LYS A 44 -14.56 -10.35 -5.79
CA LYS A 44 -13.24 -10.11 -6.40
C LYS A 44 -12.15 -10.94 -5.72
N VAL A 45 -11.18 -11.38 -6.51
CA VAL A 45 -9.96 -12.08 -6.05
C VAL A 45 -8.81 -11.09 -6.01
N VAL A 46 -8.15 -11.00 -4.86
CA VAL A 46 -7.18 -9.95 -4.52
C VAL A 46 -5.84 -10.55 -4.12
N ILE A 47 -4.75 -10.01 -4.65
CA ILE A 47 -3.38 -10.29 -4.18
C ILE A 47 -2.80 -9.00 -3.60
N VAL A 48 -2.25 -9.06 -2.38
CA VAL A 48 -1.59 -7.94 -1.69
C VAL A 48 -0.18 -8.35 -1.31
N THR A 49 0.84 -7.64 -1.80
CA THR A 49 2.23 -7.83 -1.36
C THR A 49 2.60 -6.84 -0.26
N GLY A 50 3.56 -7.20 0.61
CA GLY A 50 3.92 -6.37 1.77
C GLY A 50 2.83 -6.36 2.84
N ALA A 51 2.21 -7.52 3.14
CA ALA A 51 1.05 -7.64 4.02
C ALA A 51 1.38 -8.16 5.43
N ASN A 52 2.65 -8.43 5.75
CA ASN A 52 3.04 -9.03 7.04
C ASN A 52 3.12 -8.03 8.19
N SER A 53 3.46 -6.75 7.92
CA SER A 53 3.58 -5.76 8.99
C SER A 53 2.25 -5.55 9.72
N PRO A 54 2.20 -5.71 11.07
CA PRO A 54 0.96 -5.55 11.86
C PRO A 54 0.30 -4.17 11.74
N ILE A 55 1.11 -3.14 11.45
CA ILE A 55 0.65 -1.76 11.24
C ILE A 55 0.98 -1.27 9.82
N GLY A 56 0.99 -2.20 8.84
CA GLY A 56 1.35 -1.91 7.46
C GLY A 56 0.16 -1.51 6.58
N ILE A 57 0.45 -0.73 5.53
CA ILE A 57 -0.53 -0.37 4.50
C ILE A 57 -1.12 -1.62 3.83
N GLY A 58 -0.27 -2.64 3.54
CA GLY A 58 -0.71 -3.87 2.91
C GLY A 58 -1.75 -4.63 3.73
N ARG A 59 -1.49 -4.82 5.04
CA ARG A 59 -2.47 -5.44 5.95
C ARG A 59 -3.74 -4.62 6.06
N ALA A 60 -3.64 -3.29 6.24
CA ALA A 60 -4.80 -2.41 6.30
C ALA A 60 -5.66 -2.48 5.03
N SER A 61 -5.02 -2.53 3.85
CA SER A 61 -5.71 -2.68 2.57
C SER A 61 -6.37 -4.04 2.41
N ALA A 62 -5.71 -5.11 2.85
CA ALA A 62 -6.28 -6.45 2.87
C ALA A 62 -7.54 -6.51 3.74
N HIS A 63 -7.54 -5.85 4.93
CA HIS A 63 -8.73 -5.70 5.76
C HIS A 63 -9.86 -4.96 5.02
N GLN A 64 -9.54 -3.88 4.31
CA GLN A 64 -10.54 -3.14 3.54
C GLN A 64 -11.12 -4.00 2.40
N PHE A 65 -10.31 -4.77 1.68
CA PHE A 65 -10.79 -5.66 0.64
C PHE A 65 -11.66 -6.80 1.20
N ALA A 66 -11.22 -7.46 2.27
CA ALA A 66 -11.97 -8.54 2.90
C ALA A 66 -13.33 -8.06 3.43
N ARG A 67 -13.34 -6.94 4.18
CA ARG A 67 -14.55 -6.33 4.73
C ARG A 67 -15.55 -5.91 3.65
N ASN A 68 -15.07 -5.51 2.48
CA ASN A 68 -15.87 -5.07 1.36
C ASN A 68 -16.21 -6.19 0.36
N GLY A 69 -16.21 -7.46 0.80
CA GLY A 69 -16.80 -8.58 0.09
C GLY A 69 -15.87 -9.26 -0.92
N ALA A 70 -14.57 -9.13 -0.81
CA ALA A 70 -13.66 -9.95 -1.63
C ALA A 70 -14.00 -11.44 -1.50
N LYS A 71 -13.90 -12.20 -2.58
CA LYS A 71 -14.03 -13.66 -2.55
C LYS A 71 -12.79 -14.31 -1.92
N ALA A 72 -11.62 -13.80 -2.29
CA ALA A 72 -10.36 -14.28 -1.75
C ALA A 72 -9.33 -13.16 -1.62
N VAL A 73 -8.49 -13.23 -0.58
CA VAL A 73 -7.36 -12.33 -0.36
C VAL A 73 -6.09 -13.15 -0.12
N PHE A 74 -5.09 -12.92 -0.96
CA PHE A 74 -3.74 -13.46 -0.81
C PHE A 74 -2.88 -12.43 -0.07
N LEU A 75 -2.45 -12.77 1.15
CA LEU A 75 -1.52 -11.99 1.98
C LEU A 75 -0.10 -12.46 1.68
N CYS A 76 0.66 -11.66 0.95
CA CYS A 76 2.01 -12.03 0.51
C CYS A 76 3.05 -11.11 1.14
N ASP A 77 4.18 -11.67 1.57
CA ASP A 77 5.29 -10.88 2.12
C ASP A 77 6.61 -11.65 2.02
N PHE A 78 7.73 -10.92 2.10
CA PHE A 78 9.06 -11.50 2.25
C PHE A 78 9.23 -12.25 3.58
N SER A 79 8.68 -11.69 4.66
CA SER A 79 8.65 -12.29 6.00
C SER A 79 7.31 -12.97 6.24
N ASP A 80 7.32 -14.11 6.93
CA ASP A 80 6.12 -14.85 7.35
C ASP A 80 5.79 -14.71 8.83
N SER A 81 6.54 -13.89 9.57
CA SER A 81 6.49 -13.80 11.04
C SER A 81 5.07 -13.63 11.60
N PHE A 82 4.19 -12.92 10.88
CA PHE A 82 2.81 -12.67 11.29
C PHE A 82 1.77 -13.23 10.32
N LEU A 83 2.17 -13.75 9.15
CA LEU A 83 1.21 -14.19 8.13
C LEU A 83 0.22 -15.23 8.65
N ALA A 84 0.69 -16.20 9.45
CA ALA A 84 -0.19 -17.23 10.02
C ALA A 84 -1.20 -16.63 11.04
N VAL A 85 -0.77 -15.64 11.81
CA VAL A 85 -1.64 -14.95 12.78
C VAL A 85 -2.64 -14.06 12.06
N HIS A 86 -2.20 -13.31 11.05
CA HIS A 86 -3.09 -12.53 10.20
C HIS A 86 -4.15 -13.42 9.54
N LYS A 87 -3.75 -14.58 9.01
CA LYS A 87 -4.71 -15.51 8.41
C LYS A 87 -5.81 -15.88 9.39
N ARG A 88 -5.48 -16.33 10.61
CA ARG A 88 -6.48 -16.67 11.63
C ARG A 88 -7.38 -15.48 12.01
N GLU A 89 -6.81 -14.30 12.14
CA GLU A 89 -7.55 -13.07 12.40
C GLU A 89 -8.57 -12.78 11.29
N PHE A 90 -8.13 -12.82 10.02
CA PHE A 90 -8.97 -12.56 8.88
C PHE A 90 -10.08 -13.60 8.73
N GLU A 91 -9.77 -14.89 8.88
CA GLU A 91 -10.77 -15.98 8.85
C GLU A 91 -11.83 -15.81 9.94
N SER A 92 -11.44 -15.33 11.12
CA SER A 92 -12.37 -15.03 12.22
C SER A 92 -13.24 -13.80 11.95
N LEU A 93 -12.66 -12.72 11.40
CA LEU A 93 -13.36 -11.46 11.16
C LEU A 93 -14.21 -11.49 9.88
N TYR A 94 -13.80 -12.27 8.88
CA TYR A 94 -14.41 -12.32 7.56
C TYR A 94 -14.66 -13.76 7.12
N PRO A 95 -15.59 -14.49 7.77
CA PRO A 95 -15.77 -15.95 7.54
C PRO A 95 -16.23 -16.33 6.13
N GLY A 96 -16.66 -15.35 5.32
CA GLY A 96 -17.03 -15.57 3.91
C GLY A 96 -15.90 -15.31 2.91
N VAL A 97 -14.69 -15.01 3.38
CA VAL A 97 -13.54 -14.66 2.53
C VAL A 97 -12.46 -15.73 2.63
N ASP A 98 -12.02 -16.27 1.52
CA ASP A 98 -10.92 -17.24 1.48
C ASP A 98 -9.57 -16.53 1.68
N ILE A 99 -8.84 -16.86 2.74
CA ILE A 99 -7.56 -16.21 3.08
C ILE A 99 -6.37 -17.13 2.78
N HIS A 100 -5.48 -16.65 1.94
CA HIS A 100 -4.24 -17.32 1.57
C HIS A 100 -3.04 -16.51 2.04
N THR A 101 -1.99 -17.20 2.49
CA THR A 101 -0.70 -16.57 2.85
C THR A 101 0.41 -17.15 1.99
N ARG A 102 1.31 -16.29 1.50
CA ARG A 102 2.48 -16.71 0.71
C ARG A 102 3.71 -15.92 1.11
N GLN A 103 4.76 -16.64 1.48
CA GLN A 103 6.06 -16.04 1.75
C GLN A 103 6.89 -16.05 0.47
N PHE A 104 7.27 -14.86 -0.01
CA PHE A 104 8.22 -14.72 -1.12
C PHE A 104 8.75 -13.30 -1.23
N ASP A 105 9.91 -13.17 -1.89
CA ASP A 105 10.46 -11.87 -2.31
C ASP A 105 9.69 -11.35 -3.53
N ALA A 106 9.12 -10.14 -3.42
CA ALA A 106 8.40 -9.49 -4.53
C ALA A 106 9.29 -9.22 -5.77
N GLY A 107 10.62 -9.17 -5.59
CA GLY A 107 11.59 -9.12 -6.68
C GLY A 107 11.86 -10.46 -7.37
N ASN A 108 11.30 -11.58 -6.85
CA ASN A 108 11.45 -12.90 -7.45
C ASN A 108 10.33 -13.18 -8.46
N GLU A 109 10.72 -13.22 -9.74
CA GLU A 109 9.79 -13.35 -10.86
C GLU A 109 8.95 -14.62 -10.82
N GLU A 110 9.59 -15.77 -10.57
CA GLU A 110 8.90 -17.07 -10.54
C GLU A 110 7.85 -17.14 -9.42
N LYS A 111 8.16 -16.56 -8.26
CA LYS A 111 7.24 -16.54 -7.11
C LYS A 111 6.06 -15.61 -7.33
N VAL A 112 6.30 -14.44 -7.94
CA VAL A 112 5.22 -13.53 -8.32
C VAL A 112 4.31 -14.19 -9.36
N LYS A 113 4.87 -14.87 -10.36
CA LYS A 113 4.09 -15.64 -11.32
C LYS A 113 3.28 -16.74 -10.63
N ALA A 114 3.90 -17.50 -9.74
CA ALA A 114 3.25 -18.63 -9.08
C ALA A 114 2.02 -18.23 -8.25
N VAL A 115 2.05 -17.10 -7.54
CA VAL A 115 0.87 -16.64 -6.77
C VAL A 115 -0.27 -16.17 -7.69
N VAL A 116 0.04 -15.60 -8.85
CA VAL A 116 -0.96 -15.24 -9.85
C VAL A 116 -1.57 -16.49 -10.49
N ASP A 117 -0.75 -17.46 -10.85
CA ASP A 117 -1.21 -18.74 -11.39
C ASP A 117 -2.11 -19.49 -10.39
N GLU A 118 -1.76 -19.48 -9.10
CA GLU A 118 -2.58 -20.06 -8.04
C GLU A 118 -3.96 -19.38 -7.92
N ALA A 119 -4.01 -18.05 -8.02
CA ALA A 119 -5.28 -17.34 -8.00
C ALA A 119 -6.17 -17.75 -9.20
N LEU A 120 -5.57 -17.92 -10.38
CA LEU A 120 -6.27 -18.38 -11.57
C LEU A 120 -6.71 -19.84 -11.45
N GLU A 121 -5.88 -20.72 -10.92
CA GLU A 121 -6.19 -22.13 -10.73
C GLU A 121 -7.36 -22.33 -9.77
N LYS A 122 -7.33 -21.63 -8.62
CA LYS A 122 -8.35 -21.78 -7.58
C LYS A 122 -9.68 -21.09 -7.89
N TYR A 123 -9.63 -19.94 -8.55
CA TYR A 123 -10.79 -19.06 -8.70
C TYR A 123 -11.17 -18.76 -10.15
N GLY A 124 -10.34 -19.13 -11.12
CA GLY A 124 -10.54 -18.82 -12.54
C GLY A 124 -10.39 -17.34 -12.86
N ARG A 125 -9.97 -16.51 -11.91
CA ARG A 125 -9.91 -15.03 -12.04
C ARG A 125 -8.90 -14.38 -11.13
N LEU A 126 -8.41 -13.22 -11.54
CA LEU A 126 -7.74 -12.23 -10.71
C LEU A 126 -8.35 -10.87 -11.02
N ASP A 127 -8.63 -10.07 -10.01
CA ASP A 127 -9.31 -8.78 -10.18
C ASP A 127 -8.50 -7.60 -9.65
N ILE A 128 -7.78 -7.80 -8.54
CA ILE A 128 -7.00 -6.74 -7.91
C ILE A 128 -5.60 -7.28 -7.59
N MET A 129 -4.58 -6.57 -8.07
CA MET A 129 -3.18 -6.76 -7.67
C MET A 129 -2.69 -5.51 -6.97
N PHE A 130 -2.49 -5.58 -5.65
CA PHE A 130 -1.88 -4.48 -4.91
C PHE A 130 -0.40 -4.77 -4.65
N ALA A 131 0.45 -4.24 -5.53
CA ALA A 131 1.91 -4.30 -5.44
C ALA A 131 2.40 -3.27 -4.42
N ASN A 132 2.34 -3.62 -3.14
CA ASN A 132 2.63 -2.71 -2.04
C ASN A 132 3.97 -3.00 -1.33
N ALA A 133 4.57 -4.18 -1.53
CA ALA A 133 5.86 -4.51 -0.95
C ALA A 133 6.92 -3.45 -1.26
N GLY A 134 7.71 -3.09 -0.26
CA GLY A 134 8.77 -2.11 -0.43
C GLY A 134 9.66 -2.01 0.80
N ILE A 135 10.87 -1.52 0.60
CA ILE A 135 11.86 -1.27 1.64
C ILE A 135 12.29 0.20 1.60
N VAL A 136 12.77 0.71 2.72
CA VAL A 136 13.44 2.03 2.77
C VAL A 136 14.81 1.95 2.14
N GLY A 137 15.28 3.06 1.59
CA GLY A 137 16.64 3.19 1.11
C GLY A 137 17.64 3.47 2.24
N GLN A 138 18.87 3.68 1.86
CA GLN A 138 19.96 3.96 2.78
C GLN A 138 19.91 5.42 3.28
N HIS A 139 20.09 5.61 4.59
CA HIS A 139 20.22 6.96 5.18
C HIS A 139 21.66 7.47 5.05
N LYS A 140 22.15 7.58 3.81
CA LYS A 140 23.50 8.00 3.44
C LYS A 140 23.43 9.12 2.40
N LEU A 141 24.53 9.86 2.23
CA LEU A 141 24.70 10.72 1.07
C LEU A 141 24.78 9.85 -0.20
N PHE A 142 24.32 10.36 -1.32
CA PHE A 142 24.30 9.59 -2.58
C PHE A 142 25.70 9.13 -3.01
N THR A 143 26.74 9.85 -2.63
CA THR A 143 28.15 9.52 -2.87
C THR A 143 28.65 8.31 -2.07
N GLU A 144 27.91 7.91 -1.05
CA GLU A 144 28.26 6.81 -0.13
C GLU A 144 27.41 5.55 -0.39
N ILE A 145 26.36 5.65 -1.22
CA ILE A 145 25.51 4.52 -1.59
C ILE A 145 26.23 3.69 -2.64
N THR A 146 26.46 2.41 -2.35
CA THR A 146 27.06 1.50 -3.33
C THR A 146 26.05 1.12 -4.43
N GLY A 147 26.57 0.65 -5.58
CA GLY A 147 25.71 0.13 -6.65
C GLY A 147 24.84 -1.03 -6.20
N GLU A 148 25.34 -1.92 -5.33
CA GLU A 148 24.59 -3.03 -4.76
C GLU A 148 23.43 -2.55 -3.87
N GLU A 149 23.71 -1.61 -2.95
CA GLU A 149 22.68 -1.03 -2.08
C GLU A 149 21.58 -0.34 -2.90
N PHE A 150 21.98 0.41 -3.95
CA PHE A 150 21.03 1.03 -4.88
C PHE A 150 20.16 -0.02 -5.57
N MET A 151 20.76 -1.07 -6.11
CA MET A 151 20.04 -2.13 -6.83
C MET A 151 19.15 -2.96 -5.91
N GLN A 152 19.51 -3.18 -4.66
CA GLN A 152 18.66 -3.86 -3.67
C GLN A 152 17.32 -3.13 -3.49
N VAL A 153 17.35 -1.79 -3.42
CA VAL A 153 16.13 -0.97 -3.31
C VAL A 153 15.34 -1.00 -4.62
N MET A 154 16.01 -0.92 -5.77
CA MET A 154 15.36 -1.02 -7.08
C MET A 154 14.70 -2.38 -7.31
N ASP A 155 15.32 -3.46 -6.92
CA ASP A 155 14.80 -4.82 -7.07
C ASP A 155 13.46 -4.99 -6.33
N THR A 156 13.40 -4.56 -5.08
CA THR A 156 12.14 -4.66 -4.31
C THR A 156 11.11 -3.62 -4.76
N ASN A 157 11.51 -2.34 -4.83
CA ASN A 157 10.58 -1.22 -4.95
C ASN A 157 10.11 -0.92 -6.37
N ALA A 158 10.91 -1.25 -7.40
CA ALA A 158 10.61 -0.97 -8.81
C ALA A 158 10.37 -2.26 -9.61
N LYS A 159 11.30 -3.23 -9.57
CA LYS A 159 11.13 -4.51 -10.25
C LYS A 159 9.94 -5.30 -9.70
N GLY A 160 9.72 -5.32 -8.37
CA GLY A 160 8.59 -6.01 -7.77
C GLY A 160 7.23 -5.56 -8.35
N PRO A 161 6.88 -4.26 -8.33
CA PRO A 161 5.67 -3.74 -8.96
C PRO A 161 5.60 -4.00 -10.48
N PHE A 162 6.73 -3.94 -11.18
CA PHE A 162 6.80 -4.32 -12.60
C PHE A 162 6.40 -5.79 -12.81
N LEU A 163 6.96 -6.72 -12.04
CA LEU A 163 6.63 -8.14 -12.13
C LEU A 163 5.17 -8.40 -11.76
N ALA A 164 4.66 -7.72 -10.75
CA ALA A 164 3.25 -7.78 -10.38
C ALA A 164 2.35 -7.38 -11.56
N ALA A 165 2.65 -6.27 -12.23
CA ALA A 165 1.89 -5.84 -13.42
C ALA A 165 2.05 -6.82 -14.60
N LYS A 166 3.27 -7.29 -14.86
CA LYS A 166 3.59 -8.22 -15.94
C LYS A 166 2.73 -9.49 -15.89
N TYR A 167 2.52 -10.06 -14.70
CA TYR A 167 1.77 -11.31 -14.54
C TYR A 167 0.29 -11.08 -14.25
N ALA A 168 -0.07 -10.02 -13.52
CA ALA A 168 -1.47 -9.73 -13.22
C ALA A 168 -2.25 -9.25 -14.46
N ALA A 169 -1.65 -8.44 -15.35
CA ALA A 169 -2.38 -7.88 -16.48
C ALA A 169 -2.96 -8.95 -17.43
N PRO A 170 -2.23 -9.96 -17.90
CA PRO A 170 -2.81 -11.03 -18.72
C PRO A 170 -3.79 -11.92 -17.91
N ALA A 171 -3.55 -12.13 -16.62
CA ALA A 171 -4.46 -12.87 -15.75
C ALA A 171 -5.81 -12.16 -15.61
N MET A 172 -5.80 -10.84 -15.49
CA MET A 172 -7.01 -10.01 -15.38
C MET A 172 -7.83 -9.94 -16.66
N GLN A 173 -7.21 -10.21 -17.82
CA GLN A 173 -7.90 -10.27 -19.10
C GLN A 173 -8.66 -11.59 -19.33
N ARG A 174 -8.40 -12.62 -18.52
CA ARG A 174 -9.16 -13.88 -18.60
C ARG A 174 -10.61 -13.67 -18.21
N THR A 175 -11.48 -14.28 -18.98
CA THR A 175 -12.94 -14.29 -18.76
C THR A 175 -13.40 -15.65 -18.22
N SER A 176 -14.48 -15.64 -17.48
CA SER A 176 -15.16 -16.85 -16.97
C SER A 176 -16.65 -16.57 -16.81
N ALA A 177 -17.43 -17.57 -16.42
CA ALA A 177 -18.86 -17.38 -16.16
C ALA A 177 -19.11 -16.31 -15.05
N SER A 178 -18.22 -16.22 -14.06
CA SER A 178 -18.29 -15.20 -12.98
C SER A 178 -17.60 -13.88 -13.33
N LYS A 179 -16.90 -13.81 -14.47
CA LYS A 179 -16.21 -12.63 -14.97
C LYS A 179 -16.33 -12.58 -16.50
N PRO A 180 -17.49 -12.16 -17.04
CA PRO A 180 -17.78 -12.25 -18.46
C PRO A 180 -16.98 -11.29 -19.35
N TYR A 181 -16.35 -10.26 -18.76
CA TYR A 181 -15.56 -9.28 -19.48
C TYR A 181 -14.15 -9.14 -18.89
N PRO A 182 -13.13 -8.91 -19.73
CA PRO A 182 -11.79 -8.53 -19.27
C PRO A 182 -11.88 -7.29 -18.39
N SER A 183 -11.32 -7.35 -17.18
CA SER A 183 -11.32 -6.24 -16.24
C SER A 183 -10.32 -6.49 -15.12
N GLY A 184 -9.80 -5.44 -14.50
CA GLY A 184 -8.94 -5.58 -13.34
C GLY A 184 -8.34 -4.25 -12.89
N SER A 185 -7.77 -4.24 -11.71
CA SER A 185 -7.08 -3.09 -11.15
C SER A 185 -5.72 -3.49 -10.59
N ILE A 186 -4.67 -2.92 -11.16
CA ILE A 186 -3.31 -3.02 -10.63
C ILE A 186 -3.03 -1.72 -9.89
N ILE A 187 -2.65 -1.84 -8.63
CA ILE A 187 -2.34 -0.72 -7.75
C ILE A 187 -0.90 -0.87 -7.29
N MET A 188 -0.09 0.17 -7.45
CA MET A 188 1.31 0.16 -7.07
C MET A 188 1.58 1.18 -5.96
N THR A 189 2.33 0.80 -4.93
CA THR A 189 2.74 1.75 -3.89
C THR A 189 4.01 2.48 -4.30
N ALA A 190 3.86 3.70 -4.80
CA ALA A 190 4.93 4.66 -4.97
C ALA A 190 5.22 5.42 -3.65
N SER A 191 5.43 6.70 -3.67
CA SER A 191 5.62 7.59 -2.52
C SER A 191 5.60 9.05 -2.98
N VAL A 192 5.37 9.97 -2.06
CA VAL A 192 5.69 11.39 -2.31
C VAL A 192 7.16 11.60 -2.66
N ALA A 193 8.05 10.70 -2.24
CA ALA A 193 9.46 10.70 -2.62
C ALA A 193 9.69 10.45 -4.12
N GLY A 194 8.73 9.83 -4.81
CA GLY A 194 8.74 9.71 -6.27
C GLY A 194 8.17 10.92 -7.00
N LEU A 195 7.52 11.84 -6.29
CA LEU A 195 6.91 13.06 -6.84
C LEU A 195 7.74 14.31 -6.54
N ARG A 196 8.49 14.29 -5.45
CA ARG A 196 9.24 15.45 -4.93
C ARG A 196 10.57 15.07 -4.34
N SER A 197 11.55 15.95 -4.51
CA SER A 197 12.85 15.85 -3.86
C SER A 197 12.74 16.00 -2.34
N ASN A 198 13.77 15.53 -1.64
CA ASN A 198 13.93 15.64 -0.19
C ASN A 198 12.83 14.98 0.66
N ALA A 199 12.14 13.96 0.09
CA ALA A 199 11.13 13.17 0.80
C ALA A 199 11.58 11.72 1.07
N GLY A 200 12.80 11.36 0.67
CA GLY A 200 13.44 10.06 0.88
C GLY A 200 14.91 10.07 0.44
N SER A 201 15.64 8.99 0.71
CA SER A 201 17.00 8.79 0.19
C SER A 201 17.03 8.72 -1.34
N THR A 202 18.19 8.83 -1.94
CA THR A 202 18.36 8.89 -3.40
C THR A 202 17.86 7.61 -4.08
N ASP A 203 18.26 6.45 -3.59
CA ASP A 203 17.86 5.13 -4.06
C ASP A 203 16.34 4.90 -3.92
N TYR A 204 15.78 5.24 -2.76
CA TYR A 204 14.35 5.15 -2.50
C TYR A 204 13.55 6.07 -3.43
N SER A 205 13.95 7.33 -3.54
CA SER A 205 13.26 8.32 -4.39
C SER A 205 13.29 7.91 -5.85
N ALA A 206 14.44 7.44 -6.35
CA ALA A 206 14.58 6.93 -7.70
C ALA A 206 13.65 5.72 -7.94
N SER A 207 13.61 4.77 -7.01
CA SER A 207 12.74 3.59 -7.11
C SER A 207 11.26 3.95 -7.13
N LYS A 208 10.83 4.94 -6.33
CA LYS A 208 9.43 5.38 -6.26
C LYS A 208 9.01 6.26 -7.44
N ALA A 209 9.93 7.01 -8.03
CA ALA A 209 9.72 7.69 -9.32
C ALA A 209 9.55 6.68 -10.47
N ALA A 210 10.34 5.59 -10.47
CA ALA A 210 10.16 4.50 -11.43
C ALA A 210 8.77 3.88 -11.34
N VAL A 211 8.20 3.67 -10.14
CA VAL A 211 6.83 3.15 -9.97
C VAL A 211 5.78 4.08 -10.57
N VAL A 212 5.93 5.40 -10.39
CA VAL A 212 5.03 6.38 -11.02
C VAL A 212 5.08 6.25 -12.54
N SER A 213 6.28 6.20 -13.12
CA SER A 213 6.48 6.04 -14.56
C SER A 213 5.93 4.70 -15.07
N LEU A 214 6.12 3.60 -14.34
CA LEU A 214 5.55 2.29 -14.68
C LEU A 214 4.03 2.35 -14.74
N ALA A 215 3.36 2.92 -13.75
CA ALA A 215 1.90 3.03 -13.75
C ALA A 215 1.39 3.83 -14.95
N GLN A 216 2.03 4.94 -15.29
CA GLN A 216 1.66 5.78 -16.44
C GLN A 216 1.90 5.07 -17.78
N THR A 217 3.09 4.50 -17.97
CA THR A 217 3.48 3.85 -19.22
C THR A 217 2.68 2.58 -19.49
N CYS A 218 2.53 1.72 -18.48
CA CYS A 218 1.77 0.47 -18.62
C CYS A 218 0.28 0.71 -18.84
N ALA A 219 -0.29 1.82 -18.35
CA ALA A 219 -1.68 2.18 -18.64
C ALA A 219 -1.96 2.31 -20.15
N TYR A 220 -1.03 2.89 -20.89
CA TYR A 220 -1.14 2.98 -22.35
C TYR A 220 -0.95 1.63 -23.04
N GLN A 221 -0.06 0.78 -22.52
CA GLN A 221 0.16 -0.56 -23.08
C GLN A 221 -1.04 -1.51 -22.82
N LEU A 222 -1.89 -1.18 -21.84
CA LEU A 222 -3.12 -1.91 -21.52
C LEU A 222 -4.36 -1.32 -22.23
N THR A 223 -4.19 -0.48 -23.24
CA THR A 223 -5.29 0.12 -24.00
C THR A 223 -6.26 -0.95 -24.53
N GLY A 224 -7.55 -0.76 -24.28
CA GLY A 224 -8.63 -1.63 -24.76
C GLY A 224 -8.80 -2.95 -23.98
N THR A 225 -7.96 -3.24 -22.98
CA THR A 225 -7.99 -4.50 -22.22
C THR A 225 -8.99 -4.50 -21.05
N GLY A 226 -9.53 -3.34 -20.67
CA GLY A 226 -10.34 -3.20 -19.44
C GLY A 226 -9.55 -3.26 -18.13
N VAL A 227 -8.21 -3.44 -18.19
CA VAL A 227 -7.34 -3.45 -17.01
C VAL A 227 -6.81 -2.04 -16.75
N ARG A 228 -6.99 -1.55 -15.53
CA ARG A 228 -6.48 -0.25 -15.07
C ARG A 228 -5.22 -0.44 -14.23
N ILE A 229 -4.34 0.54 -14.26
CA ILE A 229 -3.13 0.57 -13.44
C ILE A 229 -2.90 1.98 -12.88
N ASN A 230 -2.72 2.09 -11.57
CA ASN A 230 -2.50 3.36 -10.89
C ASN A 230 -1.44 3.21 -9.80
N ALA A 231 -0.80 4.30 -9.45
CA ALA A 231 0.10 4.40 -8.31
C ALA A 231 -0.55 5.17 -7.16
N ILE A 232 -0.34 4.72 -5.93
CA ILE A 232 -0.59 5.51 -4.72
C ILE A 232 0.74 6.07 -4.24
N CYS A 233 0.76 7.35 -3.88
CA CYS A 233 1.94 8.06 -3.40
C CYS A 233 1.72 8.51 -1.94
N PRO A 234 1.94 7.63 -0.95
CA PRO A 234 1.79 7.98 0.45
C PRO A 234 2.81 9.04 0.89
N GLY A 235 2.40 9.89 1.82
CA GLY A 235 3.28 10.76 2.58
C GLY A 235 3.82 10.05 3.82
N LEU A 236 3.89 10.78 4.95
CA LEU A 236 4.31 10.20 6.23
C LEU A 236 3.14 9.42 6.84
N ILE A 237 3.21 8.10 6.77
CA ILE A 237 2.21 7.17 7.31
C ILE A 237 2.82 6.43 8.51
N ALA A 238 2.07 6.32 9.60
CA ALA A 238 2.48 5.60 10.81
C ALA A 238 2.45 4.08 10.57
N THR A 239 3.57 3.52 10.14
CA THR A 239 3.78 2.12 9.82
C THR A 239 5.04 1.59 10.49
N GLY A 240 5.27 0.27 10.42
CA GLY A 240 6.56 -0.31 10.84
C GLY A 240 7.76 0.31 10.12
N MET A 241 7.62 0.68 8.85
CA MET A 241 8.67 1.34 8.06
C MET A 241 9.06 2.71 8.63
N THR A 242 8.11 3.48 9.13
CA THR A 242 8.31 4.85 9.65
C THR A 242 8.40 4.90 11.17
N LYS A 243 8.28 3.76 11.85
CA LYS A 243 8.31 3.68 13.33
C LYS A 243 9.50 4.44 13.92
N ARG A 244 10.69 4.28 13.35
CA ARG A 244 11.90 4.98 13.81
C ARG A 244 11.74 6.52 13.82
N VAL A 245 11.00 7.08 12.87
CA VAL A 245 10.75 8.55 12.81
C VAL A 245 9.90 8.98 14.00
N TYR A 246 8.87 8.20 14.33
CA TYR A 246 7.98 8.47 15.47
C TYR A 246 8.70 8.27 16.81
N ASP A 247 9.43 7.16 16.98
CA ASP A 247 10.22 6.86 18.17
C ASP A 247 11.26 7.97 18.46
N MET A 248 11.98 8.40 17.42
CA MET A 248 12.96 9.48 17.56
C MET A 248 12.31 10.83 17.89
N ALA A 249 11.11 11.10 17.36
CA ALA A 249 10.36 12.31 17.71
C ALA A 249 9.91 12.28 19.18
N GLU A 250 9.55 11.11 19.70
CA GLU A 250 9.20 10.90 21.09
C GLU A 250 10.41 11.14 22.00
N VAL A 251 11.52 10.46 21.75
CA VAL A 251 12.77 10.63 22.50
C VAL A 251 13.24 12.09 22.56
N ARG A 252 13.04 12.83 21.46
CA ARG A 252 13.43 14.26 21.36
C ARG A 252 12.35 15.24 21.87
N GLY A 253 11.19 14.76 22.31
CA GLY A 253 10.05 15.64 22.67
C GLY A 253 9.52 16.47 21.50
N THR A 254 9.69 15.99 20.26
CA THR A 254 9.34 16.71 19.02
C THR A 254 8.14 16.13 18.28
N GLN A 255 7.31 15.31 18.93
CA GLN A 255 6.11 14.70 18.33
C GLN A 255 5.18 15.75 17.71
N HIS A 256 5.12 16.94 18.30
CA HIS A 256 4.32 18.06 17.79
C HIS A 256 4.79 18.56 16.41
N LYS A 257 6.01 18.19 15.96
CA LYS A 257 6.55 18.55 14.65
C LYS A 257 6.21 17.50 13.57
N ILE A 258 5.67 16.34 13.96
CA ILE A 258 5.28 15.32 12.98
C ILE A 258 4.16 15.89 12.09
N GLY A 259 4.41 15.85 10.78
CA GLY A 259 3.48 16.42 9.80
C GLY A 259 3.50 17.94 9.64
N GLN A 260 4.43 18.67 10.31
CA GLN A 260 4.49 20.14 10.24
C GLN A 260 4.65 20.69 8.81
N LEU A 261 5.15 19.88 7.87
CA LEU A 261 5.38 20.26 6.47
C LEU A 261 4.16 20.03 5.57
N ASN A 262 3.13 19.34 6.04
CA ASN A 262 1.91 19.17 5.26
C ASN A 262 0.76 20.01 5.82
N PRO A 263 -0.16 20.51 4.97
CA PRO A 263 -1.29 21.35 5.38
C PRO A 263 -2.19 20.75 6.46
N LEU A 264 -2.30 19.40 6.54
CA LEU A 264 -3.08 18.73 7.58
C LEU A 264 -2.34 18.66 8.93
N GLN A 265 -1.05 19.02 8.95
CA GLN A 265 -0.18 19.09 10.14
C GLN A 265 -0.21 17.84 11.02
N ARG A 266 -0.17 16.67 10.38
CA ARG A 266 -0.10 15.35 11.05
C ARG A 266 0.46 14.28 10.13
N GLY A 267 0.92 13.19 10.71
CA GLY A 267 1.04 11.92 10.00
C GLY A 267 -0.33 11.31 9.70
N ALA A 268 -0.37 10.36 8.79
CA ALA A 268 -1.56 9.57 8.52
C ALA A 268 -1.42 8.16 9.12
N ILE A 269 -2.53 7.44 9.19
CA ILE A 269 -2.55 6.02 9.57
C ILE A 269 -2.73 5.14 8.31
N PRO A 270 -2.35 3.85 8.36
CA PRO A 270 -2.44 2.94 7.22
C PRO A 270 -3.82 2.85 6.58
N ASP A 271 -4.88 2.93 7.38
CA ASP A 271 -6.27 2.90 6.88
C ASP A 271 -6.60 4.06 5.94
N GLU A 272 -5.99 5.23 6.10
CA GLU A 272 -6.21 6.37 5.19
C GLU A 272 -5.68 6.08 3.77
N VAL A 273 -4.62 5.31 3.65
CA VAL A 273 -4.09 4.82 2.37
C VAL A 273 -4.90 3.63 1.86
N ALA A 274 -5.29 2.72 2.76
CA ALA A 274 -6.05 1.52 2.44
C ALA A 274 -7.42 1.83 1.82
N ARG A 275 -8.07 2.91 2.25
CA ARG A 275 -9.34 3.39 1.66
C ARG A 275 -9.16 3.88 0.21
N VAL A 276 -8.02 4.47 -0.11
CA VAL A 276 -7.69 4.82 -1.51
C VAL A 276 -7.39 3.56 -2.32
N ALA A 277 -6.69 2.57 -1.74
CA ALA A 277 -6.48 1.28 -2.39
C ALA A 277 -7.82 0.55 -2.66
N LEU A 278 -8.75 0.57 -1.71
CA LEU A 278 -10.10 0.03 -1.89
C LEU A 278 -10.85 0.73 -3.03
N PHE A 279 -10.86 2.06 -3.06
CA PHE A 279 -11.46 2.83 -4.15
C PHE A 279 -10.85 2.46 -5.50
N LEU A 280 -9.52 2.45 -5.62
CA LEU A 280 -8.84 2.10 -6.87
C LEU A 280 -9.06 0.63 -7.28
N GLY A 281 -9.26 -0.28 -6.32
CA GLY A 281 -9.60 -1.68 -6.56
C GLY A 281 -11.06 -1.92 -6.94
N SER A 282 -11.94 -0.99 -6.61
CA SER A 282 -13.37 -1.08 -6.88
C SER A 282 -13.74 -0.58 -8.28
N ASP A 283 -14.97 -0.85 -8.71
CA ASP A 283 -15.50 -0.37 -9.99
C ASP A 283 -15.87 1.12 -9.94
N GLU A 284 -15.92 1.72 -8.75
CA GLU A 284 -16.11 3.17 -8.57
C GLU A 284 -14.98 4.00 -9.23
N SER A 285 -13.79 3.42 -9.36
CA SER A 285 -12.65 4.02 -10.04
C SER A 285 -12.52 3.61 -11.52
N SER A 286 -13.63 3.20 -12.15
CA SER A 286 -13.64 2.65 -13.53
C SER A 286 -13.03 3.58 -14.59
N TYR A 287 -13.03 4.89 -14.35
CA TYR A 287 -12.43 5.88 -15.26
C TYR A 287 -11.10 6.47 -14.73
N VAL A 288 -10.51 5.86 -13.69
CA VAL A 288 -9.22 6.28 -13.13
C VAL A 288 -8.13 5.32 -13.60
N ASN A 289 -7.27 5.79 -14.50
CA ASN A 289 -6.21 4.98 -15.09
C ASN A 289 -4.94 5.82 -15.32
N GLY A 290 -3.77 5.23 -15.08
CA GLY A 290 -2.46 5.86 -15.30
C GLY A 290 -2.14 7.02 -14.34
N GLN A 291 -2.77 7.08 -13.16
CA GLN A 291 -2.63 8.21 -12.24
C GLN A 291 -1.70 7.90 -11.07
N ALA A 292 -1.00 8.93 -10.59
CA ALA A 292 -0.23 8.93 -9.36
C ALA A 292 -1.02 9.68 -8.27
N TRP A 293 -1.67 8.95 -7.37
CA TRP A 293 -2.56 9.49 -6.34
C TRP A 293 -1.81 9.80 -5.05
N ALA A 294 -1.60 11.08 -4.77
CA ALA A 294 -0.97 11.51 -3.53
C ALA A 294 -1.92 11.37 -2.33
N VAL A 295 -1.50 10.60 -1.32
CA VAL A 295 -2.16 10.46 -0.02
C VAL A 295 -1.20 10.98 1.04
N CYS A 296 -1.02 12.30 1.10
CA CYS A 296 0.12 12.92 1.78
C CYS A 296 -0.24 14.14 2.65
N GLY A 297 -1.52 14.38 2.90
CA GLY A 297 -1.96 15.54 3.67
C GLY A 297 -1.66 16.89 3.01
N GLY A 298 -1.46 16.90 1.67
CA GLY A 298 -1.10 18.09 0.90
C GLY A 298 0.40 18.36 0.80
N LEU A 299 1.26 17.48 1.35
CA LEU A 299 2.73 17.65 1.31
C LEU A 299 3.27 17.87 -0.11
N SER A 300 2.71 17.17 -1.10
CA SER A 300 3.15 17.26 -2.50
C SER A 300 2.51 18.40 -3.29
N ALA A 301 1.51 19.10 -2.75
CA ALA A 301 0.75 20.13 -3.47
C ALA A 301 1.39 21.52 -3.46
N GLY A 302 2.35 21.77 -2.58
CA GLY A 302 3.00 23.07 -2.42
C GLY A 302 4.52 22.99 -2.27
N HIS A 303 5.17 24.12 -2.01
CA HIS A 303 6.56 24.14 -1.60
C HIS A 303 6.70 23.63 -0.16
N PRO A 304 7.79 22.93 0.19
CA PRO A 304 8.04 22.46 1.55
C PRO A 304 8.46 23.64 2.46
N TYR A 305 7.51 24.35 2.99
CA TYR A 305 7.71 25.35 4.05
C TYR A 305 6.72 25.10 5.18
N VAL A 306 7.07 25.55 6.37
CA VAL A 306 6.16 25.46 7.50
C VAL A 306 4.97 26.38 7.23
N PRO A 307 3.74 25.85 7.13
CA PRO A 307 2.58 26.70 6.84
C PRO A 307 2.37 27.73 7.94
N ASN A 308 2.38 29.01 7.59
CA ASN A 308 1.89 30.07 8.45
C ASN A 308 0.37 30.19 8.28
N ARG A 309 -0.34 30.50 9.37
CA ARG A 309 -1.73 30.92 9.27
C ARG A 309 -1.75 32.21 8.44
N MET A 310 -2.55 32.22 7.40
CA MET A 310 -2.98 33.49 6.83
C MET A 310 -3.79 34.17 7.90
N SER A 311 -3.27 35.33 8.38
CA SER A 311 -3.93 36.18 9.39
C SER A 311 -5.18 36.81 8.80
#